data_2fa7e3fded3400216d6a3e97cbd48e27
#
_entry.id   2fa7e3fded3400216d6a3e97cbd48e27
#
_cell.length_a   1.000
_cell.length_b   1.000
_cell.length_c   1.000
_cell.angle_alpha   90.00
_cell.angle_beta   90.00
_cell.angle_gamma   90.00
#
_symmetry.space_group_name_H-M   'P 1'
#
loop_
_entity.id
_entity.type
_entity.pdbx_description
1 polymer ?
#
loop_
_entity_poly.entity_id
_entity_poly.type
_entity_poly.pdbx_seq_one_letter_code
_entity_poly.pdbx_strand_id
1 'polypeptide(L)'
;MDHIGAQLENTKRNMEVIGADPVTRHGFTQVPNVILTNKDLSVGAKLAYAMLLKYYWSNNAVFPGQQKLAEEMGSGERSVRTYLKELEDAKLLEVKQRGLGMTNLYNLHVSVQKKGQVIHRRP
;
A
#
# COMPACT_ATOMS: atom_id res chain seq x y z
N MET A 1 1.08 -19.80 23.82
CA MET A 1 1.19 -19.81 25.20
C MET A 1 1.80 -18.49 25.70
N ASP A 2 1.21 -18.00 26.69
CA ASP A 2 1.59 -16.69 27.13
C ASP A 2 2.60 -16.75 28.22
N HIS A 3 3.55 -15.88 28.07
CA HIS A 3 4.48 -15.65 29.13
C HIS A 3 3.98 -14.51 29.98
N ILE A 4 4.56 -14.40 31.14
CA ILE A 4 4.19 -13.33 32.04
C ILE A 4 4.38 -11.98 31.36
N GLY A 5 5.46 -11.82 30.62
CA GLY A 5 5.68 -10.57 29.92
C GLY A 5 4.61 -10.27 28.90
N ALA A 6 4.20 -11.30 28.15
CA ALA A 6 3.16 -11.11 27.15
C ALA A 6 1.83 -10.77 27.81
N GLN A 7 1.55 -11.37 28.96
CA GLN A 7 0.32 -11.08 29.66
C GLN A 7 0.31 -9.65 30.19
N LEU A 8 1.43 -9.19 30.67
CA LEU A 8 1.52 -7.81 31.13
C LEU A 8 1.31 -6.84 30.00
N GLU A 9 1.85 -7.16 28.83
CA GLU A 9 1.62 -6.32 27.68
C GLU A 9 0.16 -6.30 27.28
N ASN A 10 -0.48 -7.46 27.34
CA ASN A 10 -1.88 -7.55 26.98
C ASN A 10 -2.75 -6.71 27.90
N THR A 11 -2.41 -6.64 29.19
CA THR A 11 -3.21 -5.84 30.10
C THR A 11 -3.10 -4.35 29.79
N LYS A 12 -2.03 -3.94 29.11
CA LYS A 12 -1.88 -2.55 28.72
C LYS A 12 -2.57 -2.22 27.41
N ARG A 13 -2.92 -3.22 26.65
CA ARG A 13 -3.56 -3.01 25.38
C ARG A 13 -5.07 -2.94 25.55
N ASN A 14 -5.66 -2.10 24.75
CA ASN A 14 -7.12 -2.02 24.76
C ASN A 14 -7.72 -2.43 23.42
N MET A 15 -6.98 -3.25 22.64
CA MET A 15 -7.46 -3.75 21.37
C MET A 15 -7.19 -5.23 21.25
N GLU A 16 -8.12 -5.92 20.66
CA GLU A 16 -7.99 -7.32 20.33
C GLU A 16 -8.42 -7.53 18.89
N VAL A 17 -7.80 -8.51 18.24
CA VAL A 17 -8.23 -8.92 16.91
C VAL A 17 -9.02 -10.20 17.06
N ILE A 18 -10.27 -10.14 16.67
CA ILE A 18 -11.18 -11.27 16.80
C ILE A 18 -11.61 -11.72 15.42
N GLY A 19 -11.59 -13.03 15.20
CA GLY A 19 -12.03 -13.56 13.92
C GLY A 19 -10.94 -13.55 12.89
N ALA A 20 -10.09 -14.57 12.91
CA ALA A 20 -8.98 -14.65 11.96
C ALA A 20 -9.37 -15.24 10.62
N ASP A 21 -10.59 -15.72 10.48
CA ASP A 21 -10.99 -16.37 9.24
C ASP A 21 -10.84 -15.51 8.00
N PRO A 22 -11.22 -14.22 8.03
CA PRO A 22 -11.03 -13.41 6.83
C PRO A 22 -9.57 -13.33 6.41
N VAL A 23 -8.65 -13.27 7.37
CA VAL A 23 -7.23 -13.25 7.06
C VAL A 23 -6.83 -14.57 6.40
N THR A 24 -7.30 -15.68 6.94
CA THR A 24 -6.95 -16.99 6.40
C THR A 24 -7.49 -17.18 4.99
N ARG A 25 -8.71 -16.74 4.75
CA ARG A 25 -9.34 -16.95 3.45
C ARG A 25 -8.90 -15.97 2.40
N HIS A 26 -8.76 -14.73 2.77
CA HIS A 26 -8.55 -13.65 1.79
C HIS A 26 -7.15 -13.07 1.84
N GLY A 27 -6.37 -13.50 2.83
CA GLY A 27 -5.04 -12.98 2.96
C GLY A 27 -5.02 -11.60 3.59
N PHE A 28 -3.87 -11.00 3.59
CA PHE A 28 -3.71 -9.66 4.11
C PHE A 28 -2.53 -9.01 3.40
N THR A 29 -2.49 -7.69 3.46
CA THR A 29 -1.44 -6.93 2.81
C THR A 29 -0.69 -6.14 3.86
N GLN A 30 0.62 -6.27 3.88
CA GLN A 30 1.46 -5.51 4.78
C GLN A 30 1.78 -4.17 4.15
N VAL A 31 1.53 -3.11 4.88
CA VAL A 31 1.77 -1.77 4.40
C VAL A 31 2.85 -1.13 5.26
N PRO A 32 3.88 -0.56 4.66
CA PRO A 32 4.93 0.08 5.46
C PRO A 32 4.36 1.18 6.33
N ASN A 33 4.82 1.22 7.57
CA ASN A 33 4.34 2.25 8.47
C ASN A 33 4.65 3.64 7.98
N VAL A 34 5.74 3.81 7.25
CA VAL A 34 6.09 5.13 6.75
C VAL A 34 5.04 5.65 5.78
N ILE A 35 4.33 4.75 5.10
CA ILE A 35 3.24 5.16 4.23
C ILE A 35 2.01 5.51 5.06
N LEU A 36 1.71 4.66 6.04
CA LEU A 36 0.53 4.86 6.86
C LEU A 36 0.56 6.19 7.60
N THR A 37 1.72 6.60 8.02
CA THR A 37 1.86 7.81 8.84
C THR A 37 2.34 9.01 8.05
N ASN A 38 2.41 8.91 6.74
CA ASN A 38 2.86 10.02 5.91
C ASN A 38 1.74 11.07 5.83
N LYS A 39 1.97 12.20 6.47
CA LYS A 39 0.95 13.23 6.56
C LYS A 39 0.73 13.97 5.26
N ASP A 40 1.66 13.83 4.33
CA ASP A 40 1.55 14.52 3.05
C ASP A 40 0.72 13.76 2.03
N LEU A 41 0.32 12.54 2.36
CA LEU A 41 -0.51 11.74 1.47
C LEU A 41 -1.95 11.77 1.96
N SER A 42 -2.87 11.87 1.02
CA SER A 42 -4.28 11.75 1.38
C SER A 42 -4.59 10.31 1.79
N VAL A 43 -5.69 10.14 2.47
CA VAL A 43 -6.13 8.81 2.88
C VAL A 43 -6.33 7.92 1.66
N GLY A 44 -6.88 8.48 0.59
CA GLY A 44 -7.08 7.71 -0.62
C GLY A 44 -5.79 7.29 -1.28
N ALA A 45 -4.78 8.16 -1.25
CA ALA A 45 -3.48 7.80 -1.82
C ALA A 45 -2.84 6.67 -1.02
N LYS A 46 -2.96 6.71 0.30
CA LYS A 46 -2.43 5.62 1.11
C LYS A 46 -3.14 4.31 0.81
N LEU A 47 -4.44 4.36 0.64
CA LEU A 47 -5.19 3.16 0.30
C LEU A 47 -4.80 2.66 -1.09
N ALA A 48 -4.63 3.57 -2.05
CA ALA A 48 -4.19 3.16 -3.38
C ALA A 48 -2.83 2.48 -3.33
N TYR A 49 -1.92 3.01 -2.52
CA TYR A 49 -0.62 2.39 -2.35
C TYR A 49 -0.77 0.96 -1.80
N ALA A 50 -1.60 0.79 -0.79
CA ALA A 50 -1.84 -0.53 -0.22
C ALA A 50 -2.43 -1.48 -1.26
N MET A 51 -3.34 -0.99 -2.09
CA MET A 51 -3.93 -1.82 -3.13
C MET A 51 -2.89 -2.27 -4.14
N LEU A 52 -1.98 -1.38 -4.51
CA LEU A 52 -0.92 -1.74 -5.44
C LEU A 52 0.00 -2.79 -4.83
N LEU A 53 0.28 -2.68 -3.53
CA LEU A 53 1.05 -3.72 -2.86
C LEU A 53 0.33 -5.05 -2.89
N LYS A 54 -0.97 -5.02 -2.69
CA LYS A 54 -1.77 -6.24 -2.74
C LYS A 54 -1.58 -6.95 -4.07
N TYR A 55 -1.61 -6.19 -5.16
CA TYR A 55 -1.43 -6.77 -6.47
C TYR A 55 0.01 -7.19 -6.72
N TYR A 56 0.96 -6.45 -6.16
CA TYR A 56 2.36 -6.82 -6.31
C TYR A 56 2.64 -8.19 -5.68
N TRP A 57 2.02 -8.45 -4.54
CA TRP A 57 2.26 -9.71 -3.85
C TRP A 57 1.47 -10.88 -4.42
N SER A 58 0.58 -10.60 -5.38
CA SER A 58 -0.14 -11.70 -6.02
C SER A 58 0.80 -12.42 -6.98
N ASN A 59 0.38 -13.60 -7.40
CA ASN A 59 1.24 -14.44 -8.24
C ASN A 59 1.66 -13.76 -9.52
N ASN A 60 0.77 -12.99 -10.12
CA ASN A 60 1.05 -12.37 -11.40
C ASN A 60 1.67 -10.99 -11.28
N ALA A 61 1.50 -10.34 -10.15
CA ALA A 61 2.01 -8.99 -9.94
C ALA A 61 1.63 -8.07 -11.09
N VAL A 62 0.37 -8.13 -11.49
CA VAL A 62 -0.13 -7.36 -12.62
C VAL A 62 -0.94 -6.18 -12.09
N PHE A 63 -0.62 -5.00 -12.58
CA PHE A 63 -1.33 -3.79 -12.18
C PHE A 63 -2.76 -3.86 -12.71
N PRO A 64 -3.74 -3.61 -11.86
CA PRO A 64 -5.13 -3.60 -12.33
C PRO A 64 -5.42 -2.32 -13.08
N GLY A 65 -6.39 -2.37 -13.97
CA GLY A 65 -6.86 -1.15 -14.60
C GLY A 65 -7.46 -0.21 -13.57
N GLN A 66 -7.51 1.07 -13.91
CA GLN A 66 -8.00 2.06 -12.96
C GLN A 66 -9.45 1.82 -12.59
N GLN A 67 -10.24 1.31 -13.53
CA GLN A 67 -11.63 1.02 -13.24
C GLN A 67 -11.76 -0.06 -12.19
N LYS A 68 -11.00 -1.12 -12.33
CA LYS A 68 -11.05 -2.21 -11.35
C LYS A 68 -10.53 -1.74 -10.00
N LEU A 69 -9.46 -0.96 -10.02
CA LEU A 69 -8.92 -0.43 -8.80
C LEU A 69 -9.95 0.44 -8.08
N ALA A 70 -10.65 1.27 -8.84
CA ALA A 70 -11.67 2.12 -8.27
C ALA A 70 -12.80 1.30 -7.66
N GLU A 71 -13.21 0.26 -8.35
CA GLU A 71 -14.27 -0.60 -7.83
C GLU A 71 -13.87 -1.22 -6.50
N GLU A 72 -12.65 -1.74 -6.44
CA GLU A 72 -12.21 -2.40 -5.23
C GLU A 72 -12.00 -1.43 -4.08
N MET A 73 -11.61 -0.20 -4.40
CA MET A 73 -11.44 0.81 -3.37
C MET A 73 -12.76 1.46 -2.95
N GLY A 74 -13.83 1.20 -3.69
CA GLY A 74 -15.08 1.89 -3.42
C GLY A 74 -15.01 3.36 -3.74
N SER A 75 -14.30 3.70 -4.81
CA SER A 75 -14.04 5.08 -5.18
C SER A 75 -14.33 5.28 -6.66
N GLY A 76 -14.39 6.53 -7.10
CA GLY A 76 -14.53 6.81 -8.52
C GLY A 76 -13.19 6.73 -9.23
N GLU A 77 -13.25 6.52 -10.54
CA GLU A 77 -12.02 6.47 -11.33
C GLU A 77 -11.25 7.78 -11.26
N ARG A 78 -11.97 8.87 -11.23
CA ARG A 78 -11.33 10.17 -11.18
C ARG A 78 -10.52 10.33 -9.89
N SER A 79 -11.11 9.89 -8.78
CA SER A 79 -10.40 9.94 -7.51
C SER A 79 -9.16 9.06 -7.54
N VAL A 80 -9.30 7.89 -8.13
CA VAL A 80 -8.16 6.99 -8.22
C VAL A 80 -7.02 7.62 -9.02
N ARG A 81 -7.36 8.29 -10.12
CA ARG A 81 -6.32 8.98 -10.88
C ARG A 81 -5.63 10.04 -10.05
N THR A 82 -6.39 10.75 -9.23
CA THR A 82 -5.81 11.74 -8.34
C THR A 82 -4.88 11.08 -7.32
N TYR A 83 -5.32 9.98 -6.73
CA TYR A 83 -4.49 9.28 -5.76
C TYR A 83 -3.20 8.78 -6.37
N LEU A 84 -3.29 8.21 -7.58
CA LEU A 84 -2.09 7.73 -8.24
C LEU A 84 -1.14 8.88 -8.58
N LYS A 85 -1.71 10.01 -8.94
CA LYS A 85 -0.88 11.19 -9.20
C LYS A 85 -0.18 11.66 -7.94
N GLU A 86 -0.86 11.62 -6.81
CA GLU A 86 -0.21 11.96 -5.54
C GLU A 86 0.99 11.07 -5.28
N LEU A 87 0.81 9.76 -5.55
CA LEU A 87 1.89 8.82 -5.32
C LEU A 87 3.05 9.10 -6.27
N GLU A 88 2.76 9.46 -7.51
CA GLU A 88 3.81 9.82 -8.45
C GLU A 88 4.55 11.08 -7.98
N ASP A 89 3.81 12.08 -7.54
CA ASP A 89 4.41 13.32 -7.09
C ASP A 89 5.26 13.10 -5.85
N ALA A 90 4.89 12.13 -5.02
CA ALA A 90 5.66 11.81 -3.83
C ALA A 90 6.81 10.85 -4.12
N LYS A 91 7.02 10.49 -5.39
CA LYS A 91 8.09 9.59 -5.80
C LYS A 91 7.92 8.19 -5.24
N LEU A 92 6.70 7.81 -4.95
CA LEU A 92 6.40 6.47 -4.46
C LEU A 92 5.92 5.57 -5.57
N LEU A 93 5.51 6.15 -6.68
CA LEU A 93 5.04 5.39 -7.83
C LEU A 93 5.65 5.98 -9.08
N GLU A 94 6.15 5.11 -9.94
CA GLU A 94 6.69 5.51 -11.22
C GLU A 94 5.93 4.79 -12.31
N VAL A 95 5.43 5.53 -13.28
CA VAL A 95 4.69 4.94 -14.37
C VAL A 95 5.46 5.17 -15.65
N LYS A 96 5.82 4.08 -16.32
CA LYS A 96 6.58 4.18 -17.54
C LYS A 96 5.76 3.59 -18.68
N GLN A 97 5.65 4.35 -19.74
CA GLN A 97 4.99 3.87 -20.94
C GLN A 97 5.94 2.99 -21.71
N ARG A 98 5.45 1.84 -22.15
CA ARG A 98 6.29 0.90 -22.86
C ARG A 98 6.04 0.87 -24.36
N GLY A 99 5.13 1.74 -24.83
CA GLY A 99 4.89 1.83 -26.24
C GLY A 99 3.50 1.43 -26.61
N LEU A 100 3.21 1.59 -27.88
CA LEU A 100 1.89 1.35 -28.41
C LEU A 100 1.52 -0.11 -28.23
N GLY A 101 0.29 -0.33 -27.76
CA GLY A 101 -0.20 -1.68 -27.60
C GLY A 101 0.30 -2.41 -26.39
N MET A 102 1.11 -1.77 -25.58
CA MET A 102 1.61 -2.39 -24.34
C MET A 102 1.11 -1.62 -23.14
N THR A 103 0.86 -2.36 -22.07
CA THR A 103 0.47 -1.73 -20.83
C THR A 103 1.64 -0.99 -20.22
N ASN A 104 1.34 -0.01 -19.39
CA ASN A 104 2.37 0.72 -18.71
C ASN A 104 3.09 -0.16 -17.70
N LEU A 105 4.33 0.19 -17.43
CA LEU A 105 5.09 -0.45 -16.38
C LEU A 105 4.99 0.40 -15.13
N TYR A 106 4.66 -0.25 -14.01
CA TYR A 106 4.48 0.45 -12.74
C TYR A 106 5.53 0.01 -11.76
N ASN A 107 6.29 0.96 -11.27
CA ASN A 107 7.29 0.71 -10.25
C ASN A 107 6.83 1.35 -8.94
N LEU A 108 6.69 0.53 -7.93
CA LEU A 108 6.24 0.99 -6.63
C LEU A 108 7.43 1.06 -5.70
N HIS A 109 7.64 2.19 -5.09
CA HIS A 109 8.77 2.39 -4.20
C HIS A 109 8.29 2.39 -2.76
N VAL A 110 9.07 1.76 -1.90
CA VAL A 110 8.74 1.71 -0.48
C VAL A 110 9.58 2.67 0.34
N SER A 111 10.63 3.21 -0.25
CA SER A 111 11.47 4.17 0.44
C SER A 111 10.92 5.56 0.26
N VAL A 112 10.86 6.30 1.33
CA VAL A 112 10.40 7.67 1.28
C VAL A 112 11.59 8.57 1.51
N GLN A 113 11.80 9.50 0.59
CA GLN A 113 12.89 10.44 0.71
C GLN A 113 12.48 11.56 1.64
N LYS A 114 13.25 11.74 2.68
CA LYS A 114 12.99 12.83 3.59
C LYS A 114 13.73 14.06 3.11
N LYS A 115 13.25 15.19 3.57
CA LYS A 115 13.90 16.42 3.22
C LYS A 115 15.36 16.39 3.65
N GLY A 116 16.24 16.67 2.72
CA GLY A 116 17.66 16.70 3.01
C GLY A 116 18.28 15.36 3.27
N GLN A 117 17.56 14.31 2.99
CA GLN A 117 18.02 12.95 3.25
C GLN A 117 17.66 12.07 2.10
N VAL A 118 18.55 11.19 1.75
CA VAL A 118 18.28 10.21 0.72
C VAL A 118 18.22 8.85 1.38
N ILE A 119 17.12 8.16 1.17
CA ILE A 119 16.95 6.83 1.71
C ILE A 119 17.42 5.86 0.68
N HIS A 120 18.52 5.19 1.00
CA HIS A 120 19.10 4.27 0.05
C HIS A 120 18.42 2.94 0.11
N ARG A 121 18.08 2.45 -1.05
CA ARG A 121 17.63 1.12 -1.13
C ARG A 121 18.76 0.25 -0.95
N ARG A 122 18.59 -0.71 -0.16
CA ARG A 122 19.65 -1.63 0.00
C ARG A 122 19.85 -2.38 -1.24
N PRO A 123 21.03 -2.46 -1.69
CA PRO A 123 21.31 -3.33 -2.80
C PRO A 123 20.95 -4.75 -2.43
#